data_b3401b220ada0902a3c0883300c9bb95
#
_entry.id   b3401b220ada0902a3c0883300c9bb95
#
_cell.length_a   1.000
_cell.length_b   1.000
_cell.length_c   1.000
_cell.angle_alpha   90.00
_cell.angle_beta   90.00
_cell.angle_gamma   90.00
#
_symmetry.space_group_name_H-M   'P 1'
#
loop_
_entity.id
_entity.type
_entity.pdbx_description
1 polymer ?
#
loop_
_entity_poly.entity_id
_entity_poly.type
_entity_poly.pdbx_seq_one_letter_code
_entity_poly.pdbx_strand_id
1 'polypeptide(L)'
;TSYMRKMWPVVERHLAWEKRNFDPDGDHLYDAYCCIWASDALYYSGGAVTHSSAYNYRANRVAAIIADKLGVPSERYHKEADAIKRAMNKGLWLNDGHWAEYRDLMGLQRVHENAALWSVYTPIDCGAGSQQQCYNATRYVDSNIPHLPVRWQSNPLYDRIFDCGADTLYTISTSNWMPYSWS
;
A
#
# COMPACT_ATOMS: atom_id res chain seq x y z
N THR A 1 4.33 5.10 28.11
CA THR A 1 3.48 3.92 28.50
C THR A 1 2.07 4.32 28.94
N SER A 2 1.89 5.41 29.71
CA SER A 2 0.56 5.86 30.16
C SER A 2 -0.37 6.20 28.97
N TYR A 3 0.09 6.97 27.99
CA TYR A 3 -0.65 7.25 26.76
C TYR A 3 -0.98 5.98 25.96
N MET A 4 -0.01 5.10 25.77
CA MET A 4 -0.25 3.82 25.08
C MET A 4 -1.36 3.01 25.75
N ARG A 5 -1.34 2.90 27.08
CA ARG A 5 -2.38 2.19 27.84
C ARG A 5 -3.76 2.83 27.67
N LYS A 6 -3.84 4.16 27.65
CA LYS A 6 -5.09 4.88 27.41
C LYS A 6 -5.64 4.64 26.01
N MET A 7 -4.75 4.60 24.99
CA MET A 7 -5.14 4.46 23.58
C MET A 7 -5.34 3.00 23.16
N TRP A 8 -4.82 2.05 23.92
CA TRP A 8 -4.84 0.64 23.56
C TRP A 8 -6.23 0.10 23.17
N PRO A 9 -7.31 0.36 23.93
CA PRO A 9 -8.65 -0.11 23.57
C PRO A 9 -9.16 0.48 22.23
N VAL A 10 -8.67 1.66 21.84
CA VAL A 10 -9.01 2.27 20.55
C VAL A 10 -8.32 1.52 19.42
N VAL A 11 -7.02 1.23 19.60
CA VAL A 11 -6.23 0.45 18.63
C VAL A 11 -6.84 -0.93 18.40
N GLU A 12 -7.19 -1.63 19.47
CA GLU A 12 -7.82 -2.96 19.39
C GLU A 12 -9.14 -2.94 18.61
N ARG A 13 -10.02 -1.98 18.93
CA ARG A 13 -11.29 -1.83 18.23
C ARG A 13 -11.12 -1.47 16.77
N HIS A 14 -10.16 -0.59 16.47
CA HIS A 14 -9.88 -0.18 15.09
C HIS A 14 -9.39 -1.36 14.25
N LEU A 15 -8.39 -2.11 14.72
CA LEU A 15 -7.87 -3.26 13.98
C LEU A 15 -8.93 -4.38 13.81
N ALA A 16 -9.77 -4.60 14.82
CA ALA A 16 -10.88 -5.54 14.70
C ALA A 16 -11.94 -5.05 13.70
N TRP A 17 -12.18 -3.74 13.63
CA TRP A 17 -13.08 -3.13 12.66
C TRP A 17 -12.51 -3.21 11.24
N GLU A 18 -11.23 -2.89 11.04
CA GLU A 18 -10.53 -3.05 9.76
C GLU A 18 -10.67 -4.48 9.23
N LYS A 19 -10.27 -5.47 10.04
CA LYS A 19 -10.34 -6.87 9.64
C LYS A 19 -11.75 -7.29 9.24
N ARG A 20 -12.76 -6.96 10.04
CA ARG A 20 -14.14 -7.36 9.77
C ARG A 20 -14.71 -6.74 8.49
N ASN A 21 -14.35 -5.49 8.18
CA ASN A 21 -14.96 -4.74 7.08
C ASN A 21 -14.15 -4.82 5.78
N PHE A 22 -12.84 -5.02 5.86
CA PHE A 22 -11.96 -4.98 4.70
C PHE A 22 -11.19 -6.28 4.43
N ASP A 23 -11.42 -7.30 5.24
CA ASP A 23 -10.97 -8.68 4.99
C ASP A 23 -12.10 -9.66 5.39
N PRO A 24 -13.29 -9.52 4.77
CA PRO A 24 -14.46 -10.31 5.15
C PRO A 24 -14.36 -11.77 4.71
N ASP A 25 -13.60 -12.09 3.68
CA ASP A 25 -13.35 -13.44 3.18
C ASP A 25 -12.20 -14.16 3.90
N GLY A 26 -11.43 -13.42 4.71
CA GLY A 26 -10.38 -13.98 5.54
C GLY A 26 -9.13 -14.41 4.78
N ASP A 27 -8.90 -13.88 3.58
CA ASP A 27 -7.72 -14.19 2.78
C ASP A 27 -6.47 -13.39 3.20
N HIS A 28 -6.61 -12.49 4.17
CA HIS A 28 -5.59 -11.58 4.71
C HIS A 28 -5.09 -10.52 3.71
N LEU A 29 -5.83 -10.25 2.66
CA LEU A 29 -5.66 -9.08 1.81
C LEU A 29 -6.79 -8.10 2.09
N TYR A 30 -6.44 -6.86 2.33
CA TYR A 30 -7.42 -5.86 2.74
C TYR A 30 -8.01 -5.14 1.53
N ASP A 31 -9.32 -5.25 1.40
CA ASP A 31 -10.08 -4.66 0.32
C ASP A 31 -10.18 -3.15 0.45
N ALA A 32 -10.20 -2.46 -0.68
CA ALA A 32 -10.60 -1.07 -0.76
C ALA A 32 -11.32 -0.82 -2.07
N TYR A 33 -12.44 -0.10 -2.01
CA TYR A 33 -13.24 0.18 -3.20
C TYR A 33 -12.78 1.41 -3.96
N CYS A 34 -12.14 2.34 -3.27
CA CYS A 34 -11.55 3.53 -3.87
C CYS A 34 -10.45 4.10 -2.99
N CYS A 35 -9.53 4.81 -3.61
CA CYS A 35 -8.48 5.56 -2.95
C CYS A 35 -8.63 7.04 -3.34
N ILE A 36 -8.63 7.92 -2.35
CA ILE A 36 -8.76 9.38 -2.56
C ILE A 36 -7.46 10.09 -2.21
N TRP A 37 -6.80 9.67 -1.14
CA TRP A 37 -5.68 10.38 -0.53
C TRP A 37 -4.48 10.58 -1.46
N ALA A 38 -4.25 9.64 -2.37
CA ALA A 38 -3.08 9.67 -3.24
C ALA A 38 -3.21 10.72 -4.36
N SER A 39 -4.41 11.01 -4.81
CA SER A 39 -4.65 11.88 -5.98
C SER A 39 -5.68 12.97 -5.73
N ASP A 40 -6.20 13.06 -4.52
CA ASP A 40 -7.31 13.96 -4.18
C ASP A 40 -8.53 13.80 -5.14
N ALA A 41 -8.60 12.66 -5.79
CA ALA A 41 -9.65 12.25 -6.71
C ALA A 41 -10.02 10.79 -6.44
N LEU A 42 -11.25 10.41 -6.78
CA LEU A 42 -11.68 9.03 -6.68
C LEU A 42 -10.88 8.17 -7.66
N TYR A 43 -10.15 7.22 -7.11
CA TYR A 43 -9.46 6.20 -7.85
C TYR A 43 -10.03 4.83 -7.47
N TYR A 44 -10.59 4.15 -8.46
CA TYR A 44 -11.18 2.84 -8.24
C TYR A 44 -10.09 1.77 -8.11
N SER A 45 -10.11 1.08 -7.00
CA SER A 45 -9.24 -0.07 -6.73
C SER A 45 -10.10 -1.16 -6.09
N GLY A 46 -10.93 -1.79 -6.90
CA GLY A 46 -12.10 -2.57 -6.45
C GLY A 46 -11.80 -3.94 -5.90
N GLY A 47 -10.99 -4.06 -4.86
CA GLY A 47 -10.76 -5.35 -4.22
C GLY A 47 -9.59 -5.37 -3.26
N ALA A 48 -8.87 -6.48 -3.25
CA ALA A 48 -7.67 -6.68 -2.42
C ALA A 48 -6.52 -5.77 -2.87
N VAL A 49 -6.25 -4.72 -2.11
CA VAL A 49 -5.37 -3.62 -2.51
C VAL A 49 -4.03 -3.72 -1.81
N THR A 50 -2.95 -3.57 -2.57
CA THR A 50 -1.59 -3.67 -2.05
C THR A 50 -1.29 -2.65 -0.95
N HIS A 51 -1.62 -1.38 -1.15
CA HIS A 51 -1.32 -0.35 -0.15
C HIS A 51 -2.15 -0.51 1.13
N SER A 52 -3.45 -0.86 1.04
CA SER A 52 -4.29 -1.14 2.20
C SER A 52 -3.77 -2.33 3.00
N SER A 53 -3.40 -3.42 2.31
CA SER A 53 -2.81 -4.60 2.93
C SER A 53 -1.48 -4.28 3.62
N ALA A 54 -0.61 -3.47 2.98
CA ALA A 54 0.66 -3.04 3.56
C ALA A 54 0.47 -2.18 4.83
N TYR A 55 -0.50 -1.26 4.83
CA TYR A 55 -0.82 -0.47 6.02
C TYR A 55 -1.33 -1.35 7.17
N ASN A 56 -2.21 -2.32 6.87
CA ASN A 56 -2.70 -3.26 7.87
C ASN A 56 -1.61 -4.19 8.40
N TYR A 57 -0.65 -4.59 7.55
CA TYR A 57 0.55 -5.28 7.99
C TYR A 57 1.33 -4.45 9.03
N ARG A 58 1.66 -3.19 8.70
CA ARG A 58 2.37 -2.29 9.60
C ARG A 58 1.59 -2.04 10.89
N ALA A 59 0.28 -1.80 10.79
CA ALA A 59 -0.58 -1.55 11.93
C ALA A 59 -0.59 -2.71 12.93
N ASN A 60 -0.68 -3.95 12.44
CA ASN A 60 -0.59 -5.14 13.28
C ASN A 60 0.80 -5.32 13.90
N ARG A 61 1.89 -5.07 13.15
CA ARG A 61 3.24 -5.09 13.72
C ARG A 61 3.43 -4.09 14.84
N VAL A 62 2.95 -2.85 14.63
CA VAL A 62 3.04 -1.80 15.66
C VAL A 62 2.17 -2.15 16.86
N ALA A 63 0.98 -2.69 16.64
CA ALA A 63 0.11 -3.16 17.71
C ALA A 63 0.77 -4.28 18.55
N ALA A 64 1.45 -5.22 17.91
CA ALA A 64 2.21 -6.26 18.62
C ALA A 64 3.29 -5.65 19.52
N ILE A 65 4.08 -4.69 19.01
CA ILE A 65 5.12 -4.00 19.80
C ILE A 65 4.51 -3.23 20.98
N ILE A 66 3.36 -2.57 20.78
CA ILE A 66 2.68 -1.86 21.85
C ILE A 66 2.15 -2.85 22.90
N ALA A 67 1.54 -3.96 22.47
CA ALA A 67 1.03 -5.00 23.35
C ALA A 67 2.15 -5.56 24.24
N ASP A 68 3.31 -5.91 23.67
CA ASP A 68 4.48 -6.36 24.40
C ASP A 68 4.93 -5.34 25.45
N LYS A 69 5.01 -4.07 25.08
CA LYS A 69 5.38 -2.98 26.01
C LYS A 69 4.36 -2.77 27.13
N LEU A 70 3.10 -3.09 26.91
CA LEU A 70 2.01 -3.00 27.88
C LEU A 70 1.89 -4.25 28.76
N GLY A 71 2.54 -5.34 28.38
CA GLY A 71 2.41 -6.66 29.02
C GLY A 71 1.04 -7.31 28.77
N VAL A 72 0.44 -7.07 27.60
CA VAL A 72 -0.82 -7.70 27.18
C VAL A 72 -0.58 -8.66 26.01
N PRO A 73 -1.46 -9.63 25.74
CA PRO A 73 -1.23 -10.62 24.70
C PRO A 73 -1.02 -10.01 23.31
N SER A 74 0.12 -10.28 22.69
CA SER A 74 0.54 -9.75 21.37
C SER A 74 0.42 -10.75 20.23
N GLU A 75 0.32 -12.03 20.53
CA GLU A 75 0.41 -13.15 19.58
C GLU A 75 -0.52 -13.01 18.37
N ARG A 76 -1.77 -12.56 18.58
CA ARG A 76 -2.74 -12.40 17.50
C ARG A 76 -2.29 -11.38 16.46
N TYR A 77 -1.62 -10.32 16.88
CA TYR A 77 -1.14 -9.26 16.00
C TYR A 77 0.08 -9.71 15.19
N HIS A 78 0.99 -10.45 15.81
CA HIS A 78 2.10 -11.09 15.09
C HIS A 78 1.59 -12.04 14.03
N LYS A 79 0.66 -12.93 14.38
CA LYS A 79 0.05 -13.89 13.43
C LYS A 79 -0.64 -13.20 12.26
N GLU A 80 -1.40 -12.15 12.54
CA GLU A 80 -2.09 -11.41 11.50
C GLU A 80 -1.09 -10.70 10.57
N ALA A 81 -0.08 -10.01 11.11
CA ALA A 81 0.95 -9.38 10.30
C ALA A 81 1.66 -10.39 9.39
N ASP A 82 2.06 -11.55 9.94
CA ASP A 82 2.70 -12.59 9.15
C ASP A 82 1.79 -13.18 8.07
N ALA A 83 0.49 -13.31 8.37
CA ALA A 83 -0.50 -13.78 7.41
C ALA A 83 -0.69 -12.78 6.26
N ILE A 84 -0.82 -11.50 6.56
CA ILE A 84 -0.91 -10.42 5.55
C ILE A 84 0.33 -10.44 4.65
N LYS A 85 1.52 -10.49 5.23
CA LYS A 85 2.77 -10.53 4.46
C LYS A 85 2.83 -11.73 3.52
N ARG A 86 2.42 -12.91 3.98
CA ARG A 86 2.36 -14.11 3.12
C ARG A 86 1.31 -13.96 2.02
N ALA A 87 0.14 -13.42 2.34
CA ALA A 87 -0.93 -13.20 1.37
C ALA A 87 -0.50 -12.21 0.27
N MET A 88 0.12 -11.08 0.64
CA MET A 88 0.67 -10.11 -0.30
C MET A 88 1.71 -10.74 -1.23
N ASN A 89 2.64 -11.54 -0.68
CA ASN A 89 3.66 -12.19 -1.48
C ASN A 89 3.11 -13.28 -2.40
N LYS A 90 2.05 -13.94 -2.01
CA LYS A 90 1.40 -15.00 -2.82
C LYS A 90 0.46 -14.43 -3.88
N GLY A 91 -0.31 -13.40 -3.52
CA GLY A 91 -1.44 -12.94 -4.33
C GLY A 91 -1.19 -11.65 -5.12
N LEU A 92 -0.20 -10.85 -4.72
CA LEU A 92 0.04 -9.53 -5.30
C LEU A 92 1.47 -9.30 -5.81
N TRP A 93 2.44 -10.15 -5.43
CA TRP A 93 3.80 -10.03 -5.96
C TRP A 93 3.88 -10.63 -7.36
N LEU A 94 4.41 -9.86 -8.32
CA LEU A 94 4.51 -10.23 -9.73
C LEU A 94 5.92 -10.69 -10.12
N ASN A 95 5.99 -11.45 -11.20
CA ASN A 95 7.25 -12.01 -11.68
C ASN A 95 8.22 -10.97 -12.26
N ASP A 96 7.71 -9.82 -12.67
CA ASP A 96 8.49 -8.68 -13.17
C ASP A 96 9.11 -7.83 -12.07
N GLY A 97 8.83 -8.16 -10.80
CA GLY A 97 9.57 -7.64 -9.66
C GLY A 97 8.89 -6.49 -8.92
N HIS A 98 7.59 -6.33 -9.03
CA HIS A 98 6.84 -5.36 -8.23
C HIS A 98 5.53 -5.96 -7.69
N TRP A 99 4.83 -5.22 -6.81
CA TRP A 99 3.49 -5.60 -6.37
C TRP A 99 2.45 -5.05 -7.34
N ALA A 100 1.51 -5.92 -7.71
CA ALA A 100 0.28 -5.53 -8.39
C ALA A 100 -0.44 -4.42 -7.63
N GLU A 101 -1.22 -3.63 -8.32
CA GLU A 101 -2.00 -2.60 -7.68
C GLU A 101 -3.09 -3.18 -6.79
N TYR A 102 -3.91 -4.06 -7.35
CA TYR A 102 -4.96 -4.78 -6.62
C TYR A 102 -5.42 -6.03 -7.36
N ARG A 103 -6.21 -6.85 -6.68
CA ARG A 103 -6.95 -7.98 -7.26
C ARG A 103 -8.44 -7.71 -7.08
N ASP A 104 -9.24 -7.92 -8.13
CA ASP A 104 -10.68 -7.75 -8.06
C ASP A 104 -11.31 -8.58 -6.95
N LEU A 105 -12.28 -7.99 -6.23
CA LEU A 105 -13.06 -8.67 -5.21
C LEU A 105 -14.03 -9.69 -5.82
N MET A 106 -14.56 -9.39 -6.99
CA MET A 106 -15.65 -10.13 -7.63
C MET A 106 -15.29 -10.65 -9.02
N GLY A 107 -16.16 -11.49 -9.57
CA GLY A 107 -16.02 -12.01 -10.91
C GLY A 107 -14.83 -12.95 -11.06
N LEU A 108 -13.94 -12.71 -12.01
CA LEU A 108 -12.78 -13.54 -12.28
C LEU A 108 -11.60 -13.28 -11.33
N GLN A 109 -11.75 -12.39 -10.37
CA GLN A 109 -10.70 -12.00 -9.42
C GLN A 109 -9.35 -11.70 -10.11
N ARG A 110 -9.40 -10.93 -11.18
CA ARG A 110 -8.20 -10.57 -11.96
C ARG A 110 -7.26 -9.75 -11.11
N VAL A 111 -5.98 -10.04 -11.27
CA VAL A 111 -4.89 -9.21 -10.73
C VAL A 111 -4.63 -8.07 -11.71
N HIS A 112 -4.65 -6.84 -11.20
CA HIS A 112 -4.30 -5.63 -11.94
C HIS A 112 -2.80 -5.39 -11.78
N GLU A 113 -2.07 -5.80 -12.79
CA GLU A 113 -0.61 -5.90 -12.76
C GLU A 113 0.09 -4.54 -12.88
N ASN A 114 -0.64 -3.48 -13.19
CA ASN A 114 -0.07 -2.13 -13.22
C ASN A 114 0.52 -1.74 -11.87
N ALA A 115 1.64 -1.02 -11.91
CA ALA A 115 2.21 -0.41 -10.72
C ALA A 115 1.72 1.04 -10.60
N ALA A 116 0.98 1.33 -9.55
CA ALA A 116 0.87 2.68 -9.05
C ALA A 116 1.98 2.95 -8.04
N LEU A 117 2.49 4.17 -7.91
CA LEU A 117 3.59 4.44 -6.97
C LEU A 117 3.25 4.03 -5.54
N TRP A 118 2.02 4.22 -5.10
CA TRP A 118 1.57 3.77 -3.78
C TRP A 118 1.55 2.25 -3.60
N SER A 119 1.40 1.47 -4.68
CA SER A 119 1.52 0.01 -4.59
C SER A 119 2.98 -0.45 -4.52
N VAL A 120 3.92 0.42 -4.85
CA VAL A 120 5.36 0.15 -4.75
C VAL A 120 5.92 0.67 -3.44
N TYR A 121 5.77 1.95 -3.16
CA TYR A 121 6.44 2.58 -2.01
C TYR A 121 5.78 2.26 -0.67
N THR A 122 4.46 2.06 -0.63
CA THR A 122 3.79 1.74 0.63
C THR A 122 4.23 0.39 1.23
N PRO A 123 4.31 -0.72 0.47
CA PRO A 123 4.88 -1.95 1.00
C PRO A 123 6.33 -1.81 1.47
N ILE A 124 7.14 -1.01 0.79
CA ILE A 124 8.53 -0.72 1.18
C ILE A 124 8.55 0.03 2.52
N ASP A 125 7.84 1.14 2.61
CA ASP A 125 7.76 1.96 3.84
C ASP A 125 7.19 1.18 5.03
N CYS A 126 6.21 0.32 4.78
CA CYS A 126 5.63 -0.53 5.81
C CYS A 126 6.51 -1.72 6.22
N GLY A 127 7.57 -2.03 5.47
CA GLY A 127 8.45 -3.17 5.73
C GLY A 127 7.84 -4.52 5.37
N ALA A 128 6.86 -4.53 4.46
CA ALA A 128 6.20 -5.75 4.00
C ALA A 128 7.07 -6.57 3.04
N GLY A 129 7.97 -5.91 2.29
CA GLY A 129 8.90 -6.56 1.38
C GLY A 129 10.17 -7.07 2.05
N SER A 130 10.83 -8.04 1.40
CA SER A 130 12.24 -8.35 1.65
C SER A 130 13.13 -7.27 1.01
N GLN A 131 14.41 -7.21 1.38
CA GLN A 131 15.36 -6.28 0.76
C GLN A 131 15.42 -6.45 -0.76
N GLN A 132 15.40 -7.70 -1.25
CA GLN A 132 15.41 -7.98 -2.68
C GLN A 132 14.12 -7.50 -3.38
N GLN A 133 12.97 -7.68 -2.75
CA GLN A 133 11.70 -7.19 -3.28
C GLN A 133 11.67 -5.65 -3.32
N CYS A 134 12.14 -5.00 -2.27
CA CYS A 134 12.23 -3.54 -2.23
C CYS A 134 13.16 -3.00 -3.35
N TYR A 135 14.32 -3.64 -3.54
CA TYR A 135 15.24 -3.29 -4.63
C TYR A 135 14.59 -3.49 -6.00
N ASN A 136 13.97 -4.66 -6.24
CA ASN A 136 13.34 -4.94 -7.53
C ASN A 136 12.20 -3.95 -7.82
N ALA A 137 11.36 -3.67 -6.83
CA ALA A 137 10.22 -2.77 -6.99
C ALA A 137 10.66 -1.32 -7.28
N THR A 138 11.73 -0.84 -6.64
CA THR A 138 12.29 0.49 -6.97
C THR A 138 12.92 0.50 -8.37
N ARG A 139 13.61 -0.58 -8.78
CA ARG A 139 14.14 -0.70 -10.14
C ARG A 139 13.02 -0.75 -11.19
N TYR A 140 11.89 -1.39 -10.86
CA TYR A 140 10.72 -1.39 -11.74
C TYR A 140 10.22 0.03 -12.00
N VAL A 141 10.13 0.87 -10.97
CA VAL A 141 9.76 2.29 -11.11
C VAL A 141 10.72 3.01 -12.06
N ASP A 142 12.03 2.88 -11.82
CA ASP A 142 13.05 3.54 -12.65
C ASP A 142 13.00 3.12 -14.12
N SER A 143 12.63 1.86 -14.41
CA SER A 143 12.79 1.28 -15.74
C SER A 143 11.48 1.25 -16.56
N ASN A 144 10.33 1.19 -15.89
CA ASN A 144 9.06 0.91 -16.55
C ASN A 144 8.02 2.03 -16.36
N ILE A 145 8.08 2.81 -15.28
CA ILE A 145 7.16 3.93 -15.11
C ILE A 145 7.68 5.14 -15.90
N PRO A 146 6.86 5.76 -16.75
CA PRO A 146 7.29 6.91 -17.54
C PRO A 146 7.70 8.10 -16.67
N HIS A 147 8.87 8.66 -16.92
CA HIS A 147 9.39 9.87 -16.31
C HIS A 147 9.17 11.04 -17.24
N LEU A 148 8.24 11.93 -16.91
CA LEU A 148 7.91 13.07 -17.73
C LEU A 148 8.55 14.35 -17.18
N PRO A 149 9.27 15.13 -18.02
CA PRO A 149 9.74 16.45 -17.61
C PRO A 149 8.51 17.37 -17.44
N VAL A 150 8.31 17.88 -16.25
CA VAL A 150 7.24 18.82 -15.94
C VAL A 150 7.85 20.15 -15.59
N ARG A 151 7.49 21.19 -16.38
CA ARG A 151 7.85 22.58 -16.06
C ARG A 151 6.77 23.18 -15.19
N TRP A 152 7.13 23.60 -14.01
CA TRP A 152 6.26 24.38 -13.16
C TRP A 152 6.23 25.84 -13.68
N GLN A 153 5.04 26.34 -13.99
CA GLN A 153 4.84 27.60 -14.70
C GLN A 153 5.47 28.85 -14.06
N SER A 154 5.79 28.81 -12.78
CA SER A 154 6.20 29.99 -12.04
C SER A 154 7.56 29.91 -11.36
N ASN A 155 8.25 28.75 -11.41
CA ASN A 155 9.53 28.62 -10.73
C ASN A 155 10.47 27.60 -11.41
N PRO A 156 11.57 28.10 -12.04
CA PRO A 156 12.55 27.25 -12.72
C PRO A 156 13.22 26.21 -11.81
N LEU A 157 13.21 26.41 -10.49
CA LEU A 157 13.75 25.44 -9.52
C LEU A 157 12.92 24.14 -9.47
N TYR A 158 11.72 24.14 -10.02
CA TYR A 158 10.84 22.98 -10.06
C TYR A 158 10.76 22.32 -11.45
N ASP A 159 11.66 22.63 -12.35
CA ASP A 159 11.85 21.82 -13.56
C ASP A 159 12.44 20.46 -13.15
N ARG A 160 11.57 19.51 -12.89
CA ARG A 160 11.92 18.16 -12.45
C ARG A 160 11.26 17.11 -13.33
N ILE A 161 11.83 15.93 -13.31
CA ILE A 161 11.18 14.73 -13.82
C ILE A 161 10.31 14.19 -12.71
N PHE A 162 9.02 13.98 -13.01
CA PHE A 162 8.06 13.40 -12.07
C PHE A 162 7.60 12.05 -12.58
N ASP A 163 7.44 11.11 -11.67
CA ASP A 163 6.79 9.86 -11.96
C ASP A 163 5.31 10.08 -12.19
N CYS A 164 4.73 9.34 -13.11
CA CYS A 164 3.33 9.50 -13.48
C CYS A 164 2.35 8.88 -12.49
N GLY A 165 2.83 8.25 -11.44
CA GLY A 165 2.01 7.58 -10.45
C GLY A 165 1.61 6.15 -10.82
N ALA A 166 1.68 5.79 -12.10
CA ALA A 166 1.45 4.44 -12.60
C ALA A 166 2.10 4.23 -13.97
N ASP A 167 2.22 2.97 -14.37
CA ASP A 167 2.80 2.55 -15.64
C ASP A 167 1.82 2.56 -16.82
N THR A 168 0.66 3.18 -16.67
CA THR A 168 -0.37 3.26 -17.70
C THR A 168 -0.62 4.68 -18.19
N LEU A 169 -0.93 4.79 -19.46
CA LEU A 169 -1.30 6.06 -20.09
C LEU A 169 -2.55 6.70 -19.44
N TYR A 170 -3.46 5.88 -18.95
CA TYR A 170 -4.65 6.35 -18.25
C TYR A 170 -4.29 7.16 -17.00
N THR A 171 -3.37 6.66 -16.19
CA THR A 171 -2.94 7.38 -14.98
C THR A 171 -2.21 8.66 -15.32
N ILE A 172 -1.42 8.69 -16.39
CA ILE A 172 -0.80 9.91 -16.90
C ILE A 172 -1.86 10.95 -17.22
N SER A 173 -2.90 10.57 -17.93
CA SER A 173 -3.97 11.49 -18.34
C SER A 173 -4.82 11.99 -17.17
N THR A 174 -5.06 11.15 -16.18
CA THR A 174 -5.85 11.52 -15.00
C THR A 174 -5.04 12.26 -13.95
N SER A 175 -3.72 12.06 -13.92
CA SER A 175 -2.81 12.66 -12.95
C SER A 175 -2.10 13.90 -13.46
N ASN A 176 -2.45 14.38 -14.65
CA ASN A 176 -1.83 15.53 -15.28
C ASN A 176 -1.70 16.77 -14.39
N TRP A 177 -2.63 16.97 -13.47
CA TRP A 177 -2.67 18.09 -12.55
C TRP A 177 -2.02 17.76 -11.19
N MET A 178 -1.69 16.50 -10.94
CA MET A 178 -1.01 16.05 -9.74
C MET A 178 0.10 15.06 -10.10
N PRO A 179 1.23 15.54 -10.60
CA PRO A 179 2.38 14.67 -10.77
C PRO A 179 2.86 14.22 -9.40
N TYR A 180 2.93 12.92 -9.18
CA TYR A 180 3.47 12.37 -7.96
C TYR A 180 4.98 12.45 -7.99
N SER A 181 5.54 13.32 -7.18
CA SER A 181 6.94 13.25 -6.87
C SER A 181 7.09 12.73 -5.45
N TRP A 182 7.59 11.55 -5.32
CA TRP A 182 8.09 11.02 -4.08
C TRP A 182 9.60 11.22 -4.11
N SER A 183 10.03 12.40 -3.82
CA SER A 183 11.45 12.72 -3.64
C SER A 183 11.83 12.65 -2.18
#